data_2b37608e166f37ec862f0a926af3197a
#
_entry.id   2b37608e166f37ec862f0a926af3197a
#
_cell.length_a   1.000
_cell.length_b   1.000
_cell.length_c   1.000
_cell.angle_alpha   90.00
_cell.angle_beta   90.00
_cell.angle_gamma   90.00
#
_symmetry.space_group_name_H-M   'P 1'
#
loop_
_entity.id
_entity.type
_entity.pdbx_description
1 polymer ?
#
loop_
_entity_poly.entity_id
_entity_poly.type
_entity_poly.pdbx_seq_one_letter_code
_entity_poly.pdbx_strand_id
1 'polypeptide(L)'
;MLAPKEIAYAVTKALDEKKGMNIKLLKIDRVSSLADYFLICTGTSNTHVRTLCDYAEYTLEQLGEPMLGREGHRGNAWELLDYGSIVVHVFTQEAREFYSLERLWADAEEINISDIIVAE
;
A
#
# COMPACT_ATOMS: atom_id res chain seq x y z
N MET A 1 8.93 -12.68 -13.50
CA MET A 1 8.85 -11.34 -12.88
C MET A 1 7.52 -10.69 -13.26
N LEU A 2 6.83 -10.16 -12.29
CA LEU A 2 5.54 -9.53 -12.52
C LEU A 2 5.71 -8.08 -12.97
N ALA A 3 4.77 -7.59 -13.80
CA ALA A 3 4.71 -6.19 -14.16
C ALA A 3 4.29 -5.38 -12.94
N PRO A 4 4.67 -4.09 -12.84
CA PRO A 4 4.28 -3.27 -11.69
C PRO A 4 2.78 -3.28 -11.42
N LYS A 5 1.96 -3.24 -12.46
CA LYS A 5 0.51 -3.29 -12.29
C LYS A 5 0.06 -4.59 -11.61
N GLU A 6 0.66 -5.71 -11.99
CA GLU A 6 0.33 -7.00 -11.40
C GLU A 6 0.73 -7.06 -9.93
N ILE A 7 1.89 -6.50 -9.60
CA ILE A 7 2.36 -6.42 -8.21
C ILE A 7 1.38 -5.57 -7.40
N ALA A 8 1.00 -4.40 -7.94
CA ALA A 8 0.08 -3.50 -7.26
C ALA A 8 -1.25 -4.18 -6.98
N TYR A 9 -1.77 -4.94 -7.94
CA TYR A 9 -3.04 -5.65 -7.77
C TYR A 9 -2.92 -6.77 -6.73
N ALA A 10 -1.80 -7.50 -6.75
CA ALA A 10 -1.58 -8.58 -5.77
C ALA A 10 -1.53 -8.04 -4.35
N VAL A 11 -0.85 -6.90 -4.13
CA VAL A 11 -0.77 -6.29 -2.80
C VAL A 11 -2.14 -5.75 -2.38
N THR A 12 -2.85 -5.11 -3.31
CA THR A 12 -4.19 -4.59 -3.01
C THR A 12 -5.10 -5.71 -2.51
N LYS A 13 -5.07 -6.84 -3.21
CA LYS A 13 -5.87 -7.99 -2.83
C LYS A 13 -5.46 -8.54 -1.47
N ALA A 14 -4.15 -8.61 -1.21
CA ALA A 14 -3.64 -9.09 0.07
C ALA A 14 -4.12 -8.21 1.22
N LEU A 15 -4.05 -6.90 1.05
CA LEU A 15 -4.51 -5.98 2.09
C LEU A 15 -6.00 -6.11 2.34
N ASP A 16 -6.78 -6.28 1.28
CA ASP A 16 -8.22 -6.46 1.41
C ASP A 16 -8.55 -7.77 2.14
N GLU A 17 -7.81 -8.82 1.86
CA GLU A 17 -8.03 -10.12 2.52
C GLU A 17 -7.84 -10.04 4.03
N LYS A 18 -6.99 -9.12 4.50
CA LYS A 18 -6.76 -8.92 5.93
C LYS A 18 -7.51 -7.71 6.47
N LYS A 19 -8.59 -7.32 5.79
CA LYS A 19 -9.51 -6.27 6.24
C LYS A 19 -8.91 -4.87 6.25
N GLY A 20 -7.95 -4.61 5.37
CA GLY A 20 -7.44 -3.25 5.19
C GLY A 20 -8.58 -2.34 4.74
N MET A 21 -8.59 -1.10 5.25
CA MET A 21 -9.66 -0.14 4.99
C MET A 21 -9.19 0.99 4.11
N ASN A 22 -10.13 1.60 3.40
CA ASN A 22 -9.88 2.79 2.58
C ASN A 22 -8.65 2.64 1.71
N ILE A 23 -8.57 1.51 1.01
CA ILE A 23 -7.43 1.22 0.13
C ILE A 23 -7.51 2.09 -1.11
N LYS A 24 -6.42 2.81 -1.41
CA LYS A 24 -6.31 3.62 -2.62
C LYS A 24 -5.05 3.24 -3.37
N LEU A 25 -5.21 3.00 -4.66
CA LEU A 25 -4.08 2.72 -5.54
C LEU A 25 -3.92 3.93 -6.48
N LEU A 26 -2.75 4.56 -6.39
CA LEU A 26 -2.45 5.75 -7.19
C LEU A 26 -1.35 5.44 -8.19
N LYS A 27 -1.56 5.82 -9.43
CA LYS A 27 -0.53 5.73 -10.45
C LYS A 27 0.22 7.05 -10.48
N ILE A 28 1.48 7.03 -10.07
CA ILE A 28 2.25 8.26 -9.86
C ILE A 28 3.38 8.46 -10.85
N ASP A 29 3.55 7.56 -11.82
CA ASP A 29 4.68 7.62 -12.74
C ASP A 29 4.75 8.92 -13.54
N ARG A 30 3.63 9.59 -13.75
CA ARG A 30 3.60 10.85 -14.49
C ARG A 30 3.92 12.07 -13.64
N VAL A 31 3.76 11.96 -12.32
CA VAL A 31 3.97 13.08 -11.42
C VAL A 31 5.18 12.90 -10.52
N SER A 32 5.82 11.74 -10.58
CA SER A 32 6.98 11.45 -9.74
C SER A 32 7.85 10.38 -10.38
N SER A 33 9.15 10.46 -10.12
CA SER A 33 10.10 9.44 -10.55
C SER A 33 10.38 8.43 -9.44
N LEU A 34 9.71 8.55 -8.28
CA LEU A 34 9.97 7.70 -7.12
C LEU A 34 9.49 6.26 -7.32
N ALA A 35 8.36 6.09 -7.99
CA ALA A 35 7.76 4.78 -8.20
C ALA A 35 6.71 4.88 -9.29
N ASP A 36 6.18 3.75 -9.72
CA ASP A 36 5.06 3.73 -10.67
C ASP A 36 3.72 3.85 -9.93
N TYR A 37 3.63 3.24 -8.75
CA TYR A 37 2.39 3.21 -7.97
C TYR A 37 2.66 3.46 -6.50
N PHE A 38 1.71 4.16 -5.86
CA PHE A 38 1.59 4.25 -4.41
C PHE A 38 0.31 3.54 -4.01
N LEU A 39 0.39 2.74 -2.97
CA LEU A 39 -0.77 2.07 -2.42
C LEU A 39 -0.93 2.54 -0.98
N ILE A 40 -2.10 3.05 -0.65
CA ILE A 40 -2.39 3.60 0.69
C ILE A 40 -3.52 2.80 1.31
N CYS A 41 -3.33 2.37 2.55
CA CYS A 41 -4.30 1.54 3.25
C CYS A 41 -4.36 1.95 4.72
N THR A 42 -5.51 1.76 5.34
CA THR A 42 -5.72 2.06 6.76
C THR A 42 -5.94 0.78 7.55
N GLY A 43 -5.28 0.67 8.70
CA GLY A 43 -5.52 -0.40 9.66
C GLY A 43 -6.26 0.15 10.87
N THR A 44 -6.95 -0.72 11.60
CA THR A 44 -7.77 -0.33 12.76
C THR A 44 -6.95 -0.05 14.01
N SER A 45 -5.70 -0.51 14.04
CA SER A 45 -4.80 -0.37 15.19
C SER A 45 -3.37 -0.56 14.72
N ASN A 46 -2.40 -0.27 15.60
CA ASN A 46 -1.00 -0.50 15.30
C ASN A 46 -0.74 -1.98 14.99
N THR A 47 -1.39 -2.88 15.74
CA THR A 47 -1.26 -4.31 15.49
C THR A 47 -1.82 -4.68 14.12
N HIS A 48 -2.96 -4.11 13.74
CA HIS A 48 -3.56 -4.37 12.43
C HIS A 48 -2.65 -3.86 11.30
N VAL A 49 -2.06 -2.68 11.48
CA VAL A 49 -1.10 -2.14 10.51
C VAL A 49 0.04 -3.14 10.30
N ARG A 50 0.60 -3.67 11.39
CA ARG A 50 1.67 -4.66 11.30
C ARG A 50 1.21 -5.92 10.58
N THR A 51 0.02 -6.42 10.91
CA THR A 51 -0.53 -7.62 10.28
C THR A 51 -0.70 -7.42 8.78
N LEU A 52 -1.23 -6.27 8.38
CA LEU A 52 -1.40 -5.94 6.96
C LEU A 52 -0.05 -5.95 6.23
N CYS A 53 0.95 -5.32 6.83
CA CYS A 53 2.27 -5.27 6.24
C CYS A 53 2.94 -6.64 6.17
N ASP A 54 2.81 -7.43 7.24
CA ASP A 54 3.38 -8.77 7.26
C ASP A 54 2.77 -9.65 6.17
N TYR A 55 1.46 -9.56 5.99
CA TYR A 55 0.80 -10.38 4.98
C TYR A 55 1.12 -9.90 3.56
N ALA A 56 1.24 -8.60 3.36
CA ALA A 56 1.64 -8.07 2.05
C ALA A 56 3.04 -8.54 1.71
N GLU A 57 3.95 -8.47 2.67
CA GLU A 57 5.33 -8.93 2.47
C GLU A 57 5.35 -10.41 2.15
N TYR A 58 4.63 -11.22 2.91
CA TYR A 58 4.54 -12.66 2.69
C TYR A 58 4.01 -12.95 1.28
N THR A 59 2.93 -12.28 0.88
CA THR A 59 2.30 -12.52 -0.41
C THR A 59 3.26 -12.24 -1.56
N LEU A 60 3.97 -11.11 -1.51
CA LEU A 60 4.90 -10.76 -2.59
C LEU A 60 6.13 -11.65 -2.58
N GLU A 61 6.56 -12.10 -1.40
CA GLU A 61 7.67 -13.04 -1.31
C GLU A 61 7.32 -14.35 -2.02
N GLN A 62 6.07 -14.83 -1.83
CA GLN A 62 5.61 -16.04 -2.51
C GLN A 62 5.57 -15.88 -4.03
N LEU A 63 5.41 -14.65 -4.50
CA LEU A 63 5.39 -14.34 -5.93
C LEU A 63 6.79 -14.06 -6.49
N GLY A 64 7.81 -14.15 -5.64
CA GLY A 64 9.19 -13.94 -6.06
C GLY A 64 9.56 -12.47 -6.22
N GLU A 65 8.81 -11.54 -5.61
CA GLU A 65 9.10 -10.11 -5.71
C GLU A 65 9.88 -9.64 -4.49
N PRO A 66 11.15 -9.27 -4.65
CA PRO A 66 11.98 -8.87 -3.51
C PRO A 66 11.58 -7.49 -2.99
N MET A 67 11.54 -7.36 -1.67
CA MET A 67 11.31 -6.08 -1.01
C MET A 67 12.65 -5.37 -0.86
N LEU A 68 12.70 -4.08 -1.23
CA LEU A 68 13.90 -3.27 -1.09
C LEU A 68 14.07 -2.74 0.31
N GLY A 69 12.97 -2.50 1.02
CA GLY A 69 13.05 -2.01 2.39
C GLY A 69 11.68 -1.96 3.04
N ARG A 70 11.70 -1.95 4.36
CA ARG A 70 10.50 -1.82 5.17
C ARG A 70 10.82 -0.90 6.34
N GLU A 71 10.02 0.13 6.54
CA GLU A 71 10.23 1.09 7.61
C GLU A 71 8.97 1.25 8.42
N GLY A 72 9.10 1.30 9.75
CA GLY A 72 7.99 1.58 10.63
C GLY A 72 8.22 2.89 11.36
N HIS A 73 7.16 3.64 11.55
CA HIS A 73 7.20 4.94 12.21
C HIS A 73 6.18 4.99 13.33
N ARG A 74 6.53 5.64 14.43
CA ARG A 74 5.62 5.88 15.55
C ARG A 74 4.94 4.62 16.07
N GLY A 75 5.72 3.58 16.34
CA GLY A 75 5.20 2.35 16.92
C GLY A 75 4.21 1.62 16.02
N ASN A 76 4.46 1.67 14.72
CA ASN A 76 3.62 1.04 13.69
C ASN A 76 2.32 1.79 13.38
N ALA A 77 2.26 3.09 13.72
CA ALA A 77 1.14 3.91 13.26
C ALA A 77 1.24 4.16 11.76
N TRP A 78 2.44 4.05 11.20
CA TRP A 78 2.70 4.17 9.77
C TRP A 78 3.84 3.23 9.41
N GLU A 79 3.58 2.30 8.48
CA GLU A 79 4.63 1.45 7.92
C GLU A 79 4.68 1.63 6.42
N LEU A 80 5.89 1.55 5.89
CA LEU A 80 6.16 1.70 4.46
C LEU A 80 6.86 0.45 3.97
N LEU A 81 6.36 -0.11 2.86
CA LEU A 81 6.99 -1.24 2.18
C LEU A 81 7.44 -0.76 0.81
N ASP A 82 8.74 -0.84 0.53
CA ASP A 82 9.31 -0.36 -0.72
C ASP A 82 9.70 -1.52 -1.63
N TYR A 83 9.06 -1.60 -2.78
CA TYR A 83 9.34 -2.61 -3.79
C TYR A 83 9.92 -1.99 -5.06
N GLY A 84 10.34 -0.74 -5.00
CA GLY A 84 10.90 -0.04 -6.14
C GLY A 84 9.80 0.55 -7.03
N SER A 85 9.15 -0.28 -7.81
CA SER A 85 8.05 0.18 -8.66
C SER A 85 6.77 0.48 -7.88
N ILE A 86 6.62 -0.12 -6.71
CA ILE A 86 5.44 0.03 -5.86
C ILE A 86 5.92 0.42 -4.47
N VAL A 87 5.30 1.44 -3.88
CA VAL A 87 5.51 1.78 -2.48
C VAL A 87 4.18 1.66 -1.77
N VAL A 88 4.13 0.84 -0.72
CA VAL A 88 2.91 0.58 0.05
C VAL A 88 2.99 1.35 1.36
N HIS A 89 1.97 2.14 1.64
CA HIS A 89 1.85 2.89 2.89
C HIS A 89 0.64 2.38 3.66
N VAL A 90 0.86 1.91 4.88
CA VAL A 90 -0.22 1.45 5.74
C VAL A 90 -0.21 2.30 7.01
N PHE A 91 -1.35 2.91 7.33
CA PHE A 91 -1.48 3.84 8.43
C PHE A 91 -2.61 3.44 9.36
N THR A 92 -2.53 3.88 10.62
CA THR A 92 -3.75 4.01 11.43
C THR A 92 -4.54 5.19 10.86
N GLN A 93 -5.82 5.28 11.18
CA GLN A 93 -6.65 6.40 10.71
C GLN A 93 -6.07 7.75 11.14
N GLU A 94 -5.64 7.87 12.38
CA GLU A 94 -5.04 9.10 12.89
C GLU A 94 -3.80 9.50 12.09
N ALA A 95 -2.90 8.55 11.84
CA ALA A 95 -1.67 8.84 11.12
C ALA A 95 -1.97 9.22 9.67
N ARG A 96 -2.93 8.54 9.04
CA ARG A 96 -3.30 8.85 7.67
C ARG A 96 -3.79 10.29 7.54
N GLU A 97 -4.61 10.73 8.48
CA GLU A 97 -5.10 12.11 8.49
C GLU A 97 -3.97 13.09 8.78
N PHE A 98 -3.10 12.75 9.70
CA PHE A 98 -1.99 13.62 10.08
C PHE A 98 -1.01 13.85 8.94
N TYR A 99 -0.57 12.77 8.30
CA TYR A 99 0.43 12.88 7.23
C TYR A 99 -0.17 13.29 5.89
N SER A 100 -1.43 12.92 5.64
CA SER A 100 -2.17 13.36 4.44
C SER A 100 -1.40 13.19 3.13
N LEU A 101 -0.78 12.02 2.92
CA LEU A 101 -0.02 11.75 1.69
C LEU A 101 -0.87 11.93 0.44
N GLU A 102 -2.17 11.69 0.55
CA GLU A 102 -3.09 11.85 -0.57
C GLU A 102 -3.12 13.25 -1.12
N ARG A 103 -2.85 14.26 -0.26
CA ARG A 103 -2.77 15.64 -0.72
C ARG A 103 -1.54 15.90 -1.57
N LEU A 104 -0.42 15.26 -1.22
CA LEU A 104 0.81 15.41 -1.97
C LEU A 104 0.66 14.85 -3.37
N TRP A 105 -0.16 13.83 -3.52
CA TRP A 105 -0.34 13.13 -4.80
C TRP A 105 -1.73 13.37 -5.39
N ALA A 106 -2.32 14.52 -5.11
CA ALA A 106 -3.68 14.85 -5.58
C ALA A 106 -3.79 14.83 -7.11
N ASP A 107 -2.68 15.08 -7.81
CA ASP A 107 -2.65 15.07 -9.27
C ASP A 107 -2.43 13.67 -9.85
N ALA A 108 -2.20 12.67 -9.01
CA ALA A 108 -1.99 11.31 -9.47
C ALA A 108 -3.31 10.68 -9.90
N GLU A 109 -3.24 9.76 -10.85
CA GLU A 109 -4.41 9.02 -11.30
C GLU A 109 -4.78 7.97 -10.26
N GLU A 110 -6.02 8.00 -9.78
CA GLU A 110 -6.50 6.96 -8.89
C GLU A 110 -7.02 5.80 -9.73
N ILE A 111 -6.47 4.60 -9.48
CA ILE A 111 -6.86 3.41 -10.22
C ILE A 111 -8.08 2.79 -9.54
N ASN A 112 -9.09 2.44 -10.33
CA ASN A 112 -10.29 1.79 -9.81
C ASN A 112 -9.95 0.36 -9.40
N ILE A 113 -10.12 0.05 -8.10
CA ILE A 113 -9.82 -1.27 -7.56
C ILE A 113 -11.08 -2.03 -7.15
N SER A 114 -12.24 -1.58 -7.57
CA SER A 114 -13.50 -2.21 -7.18
C SER A 114 -13.61 -3.66 -7.63
N ASP A 115 -12.89 -4.05 -8.68
CA ASP A 115 -12.87 -5.43 -9.15
C ASP A 115 -11.93 -6.31 -8.35
N ILE A 116 -11.08 -5.71 -7.52
CA ILE A 116 -10.06 -6.43 -6.76
C ILE A 116 -10.51 -6.64 -5.32
N ILE A 117 -11.07 -5.60 -4.70
CA ILE A 117 -11.47 -5.67 -3.31
C ILE A 117 -12.90 -6.19 -3.21
N VAL A 118 -13.18 -6.84 -2.08
CA VAL A 118 -14.52 -7.34 -1.79
C VAL A 118 -15.21 -6.29 -0.93
N ALA A 119 -16.28 -5.69 -1.47
CA ALA A 119 -17.03 -4.67 -0.74
C ALA A 119 -17.72 -5.29 0.47
N GLU A 120 -17.64 -4.58 1.59
CA GLU A 120 -18.29 -5.00 2.84
C GLU A 120 -19.63 -4.33 2.99
#